data_1522a6f8cd24268864e767290643a12f
#
_entry.id   1522a6f8cd24268864e767290643a12f
#
_cell.length_a   1.000
_cell.length_b   1.000
_cell.length_c   1.000
_cell.angle_alpha   90.00
_cell.angle_beta   90.00
_cell.angle_gamma   90.00
#
_symmetry.space_group_name_H-M   'P 1'
#
loop_
_entity.id
_entity.type
_entity.pdbx_description
1 polymer ?
#
loop_
_entity_poly.entity_id
_entity_poly.type
_entity_poly.pdbx_seq_one_letter_code
_entity_poly.pdbx_strand_id
1 'polypeptide(L)' 'NPGYEAITCALYPAKSSYYFFVSDNYGNTYYGKTLAEHNQNRAKVDKINNQG' A
#
# COMPACT_ATOMS: atom_id res chain seq x y z
N ASN A 1 8.81 8.70 -10.41
CA ASN A 1 8.71 8.37 -10.03
C ASN A 1 8.49 7.72 -9.25
N PRO A 2 8.43 7.79 -9.04
CA PRO A 2 8.17 6.97 -8.60
C PRO A 2 8.51 5.99 -7.62
N GLY A 3 8.95 6.23 -6.54
CA GLY A 3 9.32 5.27 -5.54
C GLY A 3 8.19 4.37 -5.08
N TYR A 4 6.99 4.86 -5.04
CA TYR A 4 5.90 4.04 -4.52
C TYR A 4 5.27 3.13 -5.56
N GLU A 5 5.84 3.14 -6.76
CA GLU A 5 5.40 2.22 -7.80
C GLU A 5 5.71 0.78 -7.45
N ALA A 6 6.69 0.56 -6.59
CA ALA A 6 7.08 -0.79 -6.23
C ALA A 6 6.00 -1.44 -5.36
N ILE A 7 5.73 -2.71 -5.65
CA ILE A 7 4.81 -3.48 -4.82
C ILE A 7 5.55 -3.87 -3.55
N THR A 8 5.01 -3.49 -2.41
CA THR A 8 5.60 -3.81 -1.13
C THR A 8 4.78 -4.90 -0.45
N CYS A 9 5.48 -5.93 0.01
CA CYS A 9 4.83 -7.11 0.57
C CYS A 9 5.56 -7.49 1.83
N ALA A 10 4.83 -7.80 2.88
CA ALA A 10 5.43 -8.16 4.15
C ALA A 10 4.70 -9.34 4.77
N LEU A 11 5.47 -10.20 5.42
CA LEU A 11 4.90 -11.31 6.16
C LEU A 11 4.33 -10.79 7.47
N TYR A 12 3.13 -11.21 7.76
CA TYR A 12 2.48 -10.89 9.02
C TYR A 12 2.54 -12.14 9.89
N PRO A 13 3.52 -12.24 10.79
CA PRO A 13 3.75 -13.50 11.52
C PRO A 13 2.54 -13.97 12.33
N ALA A 14 1.81 -13.03 12.90
CA ALA A 14 0.66 -13.39 13.73
C ALA A 14 -0.40 -14.13 12.94
N LYS A 15 -0.45 -13.92 11.64
CA LYS A 15 -1.46 -14.56 10.80
C LYS A 15 -0.85 -15.52 9.79
N SER A 16 0.47 -15.64 9.80
CA SER A 16 1.21 -16.51 8.89
C SER A 16 0.86 -16.22 7.43
N SER A 17 0.70 -14.96 7.11
CA SER A 17 0.30 -14.53 5.77
C SER A 17 1.09 -13.33 5.33
N TYR A 18 1.16 -13.15 4.01
CA TYR A 18 1.76 -11.96 3.45
C TYR A 18 0.67 -10.94 3.12
N TYR A 19 0.97 -9.69 3.39
CA TYR A 19 0.08 -8.58 3.09
C TYR A 19 0.82 -7.57 2.26
N PHE A 20 0.10 -6.94 1.34
CA PHE A 20 0.63 -5.82 0.57
C PHE A 20 0.37 -4.55 1.35
N PHE A 21 1.30 -3.61 1.27
CA PHE A 21 1.04 -2.33 1.93
C PHE A 21 1.63 -1.19 1.11
N VAL A 22 1.09 0.00 1.34
CA VAL A 22 1.54 1.21 0.70
C VAL A 22 1.26 2.35 1.66
N SER A 23 2.16 3.35 1.68
CA SER A 23 2.02 4.50 2.56
C SER A 23 1.83 5.76 1.72
N ASP A 24 1.07 6.70 2.27
CA ASP A 24 0.94 8.01 1.62
C ASP A 24 1.99 8.95 2.16
N ASN A 25 1.96 10.20 1.65
CA ASN A 25 2.94 11.20 2.05
C ASN A 25 2.67 11.77 3.44
N TYR A 26 1.57 11.39 4.04
CA TYR A 26 1.18 11.90 5.35
C TYR A 26 1.41 10.91 6.48
N GLY A 27 2.04 9.78 6.16
CA GLY A 27 2.39 8.81 7.18
C GLY A 27 1.35 7.74 7.43
N ASN A 28 0.30 7.70 6.64
CA ASN A 28 -0.72 6.67 6.78
C ASN A 28 -0.33 5.45 5.96
N THR A 29 -0.57 4.27 6.53
CA THR A 29 -0.24 3.01 5.87
C THR A 29 -1.52 2.24 5.61
N TYR A 30 -1.63 1.69 4.41
CA TYR A 30 -2.80 0.95 3.96
C TYR A 30 -2.39 -0.47 3.61
N TYR A 31 -3.13 -1.44 4.12
CA TYR A 31 -2.81 -2.85 3.92
C TYR A 31 -3.90 -3.52 3.10
N GLY A 32 -3.50 -4.52 2.32
CA GLY A 32 -4.45 -5.32 1.58
C GLY A 32 -3.99 -6.76 1.54
N LYS A 33 -4.92 -7.69 1.61
CA LYS A 33 -4.61 -9.11 1.57
C LYS A 33 -4.33 -9.60 0.17
N THR A 34 -4.92 -8.94 -0.82
CA THR A 34 -4.80 -9.37 -2.21
C THR A 34 -4.23 -8.25 -3.03
N LEU A 35 -3.74 -8.61 -4.21
CA LEU A 35 -3.22 -7.62 -5.12
C LEU A 35 -4.30 -6.62 -5.54
N ALA A 36 -5.54 -7.10 -5.66
CA ALA A 36 -6.64 -6.21 -6.02
C ALA A 36 -6.84 -5.14 -4.96
N GLU A 37 -6.80 -5.54 -3.68
CA GLU A 37 -6.92 -4.57 -2.60
C GLU A 37 -5.74 -3.61 -2.58
N HIS A 38 -4.55 -4.14 -2.84
CA HIS A 38 -3.36 -3.30 -2.89
C HIS A 38 -3.47 -2.25 -3.99
N ASN A 39 -3.98 -2.65 -5.15
CA ASN A 39 -4.15 -1.72 -6.26
C ASN A 39 -5.15 -0.63 -5.92
N GLN A 40 -6.21 -0.97 -5.20
CA GLN A 40 -7.15 0.04 -4.73
C GLN A 40 -6.50 1.00 -3.76
N ASN A 41 -5.68 0.47 -2.85
CA ASN A 41 -4.96 1.30 -1.89
C ASN A 41 -3.97 2.21 -2.60
N ARG A 42 -3.29 1.70 -3.62
CA ARG A 42 -2.36 2.52 -4.40
C ARG A 42 -3.07 3.67 -5.08
N ALA A 43 -4.23 3.40 -5.65
CA ALA A 43 -5.00 4.44 -6.29
C ALA A 43 -5.43 5.51 -5.29
N LYS A 44 -5.83 5.07 -4.09
CA LYS A 44 -6.21 5.99 -3.04
C LYS A 44 -5.03 6.86 -2.61
N VAL A 45 -3.87 6.24 -2.40
CA VAL A 45 -2.67 6.95 -1.99
C VAL A 45 -2.24 7.93 -3.06
N ASP A 46 -2.30 7.50 -4.31
CA ASP A 46 -1.93 8.37 -5.42
C ASP A 46 -2.80 9.60 -5.46
N LYS A 47 -4.10 9.42 -5.25
CA LYS A 47 -5.02 10.54 -5.23
C LYS A 47 -4.73 11.49 -4.07
N ILE A 48 -4.45 10.93 -2.90
CA ILE A 48 -4.12 11.73 -1.73
C ILE A 48 -2.85 12.54 -1.98
N ASN A 49 -1.83 11.89 -2.51
CA ASN A 49 -0.55 12.55 -2.73
C ASN A 49 -0.66 13.65 -3.78
N ASN A 50 -1.54 13.46 -4.74
CA ASN A 50 -1.69 14.43 -5.82
C ASN A 50 -2.54 15.63 -5.43
N GLN A 51 -3.23 15.54 -4.32
CA GLN A 51 -4.03 16.67 -3.85
C GLN A 51 -3.19 17.72 -3.14
N GLY A 52 -2.06 17.28 -2.61
CA GLY A 52 -1.17 18.17 -1.90
C GLY A 52 -0.37 19.02 -2.83
#